data_96613c758efb1c671df6533fd8b29442
#
_entry.id   96613c758efb1c671df6533fd8b29442
#
_cell.length_a   1.000
_cell.length_b   1.000
_cell.length_c   1.000
_cell.angle_alpha   90.00
_cell.angle_beta   90.00
_cell.angle_gamma   90.00
#
_symmetry.space_group_name_H-M   'P 1'
#
loop_
_entity.id
_entity.type
_entity.pdbx_description
1 polymer ?
#
loop_
_entity_poly.entity_id
_entity_poly.type
_entity_poly.pdbx_seq_one_letter_code
_entity_poly.pdbx_strand_id
1 'polypeptide(L)'
;KTMSLHDHNERQRQDQVAAMLQEGKTIALVSDAGTPLISDPGFHLVRHCRSLGLQVSPIPGACAAISALSVAGLPTDRFSFEGFLPSRSGARQATLTALSDESRTMVFYDAPRRAIDTVQDIVTTLGGERYIVIARELTKTFETIHSDTAENLLTWLEQDANQLKGEMVLIIEGYKATENEISAEVI
;
A
#
# COMPACT_ATOMS: atom_id res chain seq x y z
N LYS A 1 19.85 22.50 7.94
CA LYS A 1 20.72 21.30 8.14
C LYS A 1 19.82 20.07 8.02
N THR A 2 20.19 19.11 7.18
CA THR A 2 19.49 17.83 7.02
C THR A 2 20.07 16.78 7.95
N MET A 3 19.22 15.83 8.36
CA MET A 3 19.59 14.68 9.17
C MET A 3 18.85 13.45 8.61
N SER A 4 19.60 12.37 8.34
CA SER A 4 18.98 11.15 7.83
C SER A 4 18.17 10.44 8.92
N LEU A 5 16.98 9.95 8.55
CA LEU A 5 16.13 9.10 9.36
C LEU A 5 15.76 7.86 8.54
N HIS A 6 15.99 6.67 9.09
CA HIS A 6 15.65 5.39 8.49
C HIS A 6 15.41 4.35 9.60
N ASP A 7 14.81 3.23 9.28
CA ASP A 7 14.39 2.21 10.26
C ASP A 7 15.50 1.78 11.25
N HIS A 8 16.74 1.74 10.77
CA HIS A 8 17.88 1.31 11.60
C HIS A 8 18.40 2.39 12.57
N ASN A 9 18.09 3.68 12.35
CA ASN A 9 18.58 4.76 13.22
C ASN A 9 17.48 5.54 13.92
N GLU A 10 16.21 5.32 13.59
CA GLU A 10 15.08 6.09 14.09
C GLU A 10 15.07 6.18 15.63
N ARG A 11 15.23 5.04 16.31
CA ARG A 11 15.25 4.99 17.77
C ARG A 11 16.42 5.76 18.39
N GLN A 12 17.56 5.81 17.72
CA GLN A 12 18.72 6.58 18.19
C GLN A 12 18.55 8.09 17.94
N ARG A 13 17.81 8.46 16.90
CA ARG A 13 17.56 9.84 16.51
C ARG A 13 16.44 10.52 17.30
N GLN A 14 15.48 9.74 17.81
CA GLN A 14 14.29 10.30 18.48
C GLN A 14 14.63 11.24 19.63
N ASP A 15 15.59 10.88 20.48
CA ASP A 15 15.97 11.69 21.64
C ASP A 15 16.67 12.98 21.20
N GLN A 16 17.52 12.91 20.16
CA GLN A 16 18.17 14.09 19.59
C GLN A 16 17.16 15.05 18.98
N VAL A 17 16.17 14.53 18.25
CA VAL A 17 15.11 15.34 17.66
C VAL A 17 14.24 15.97 18.74
N ALA A 18 13.86 15.20 19.77
CA ALA A 18 13.07 15.68 20.88
C ALA A 18 13.77 16.83 21.63
N ALA A 19 15.07 16.69 21.93
CA ALA A 19 15.85 17.74 22.54
C ALA A 19 15.86 19.04 21.71
N MET A 20 16.05 18.93 20.41
CA MET A 20 16.02 20.08 19.50
C MET A 20 14.65 20.78 19.48
N LEU A 21 13.56 20.02 19.55
CA LEU A 21 12.20 20.57 19.62
C LEU A 21 11.94 21.25 20.96
N GLN A 22 12.45 20.70 22.07
CA GLN A 22 12.38 21.30 23.39
C GLN A 22 13.18 22.62 23.51
N GLU A 23 14.26 22.75 22.73
CA GLU A 23 14.99 24.00 22.54
C GLU A 23 14.24 25.05 21.68
N GLY A 24 13.01 24.75 21.24
CA GLY A 24 12.19 25.64 20.43
C GLY A 24 12.49 25.60 18.94
N LYS A 25 13.24 24.61 18.45
CA LYS A 25 13.48 24.44 17.00
C LYS A 25 12.26 23.82 16.31
N THR A 26 12.05 24.20 15.06
CA THR A 26 11.07 23.57 14.18
C THR A 26 11.78 22.57 13.26
N ILE A 27 11.20 21.37 13.11
CA ILE A 27 11.76 20.28 12.32
C ILE A 27 10.69 19.79 11.34
N ALA A 28 11.06 19.66 10.08
CA ALA A 28 10.23 19.01 9.06
C ALA A 28 10.71 17.56 8.86
N LEU A 29 9.80 16.60 9.00
CA LEU A 29 10.02 15.21 8.56
C LEU A 29 9.56 15.09 7.12
N VAL A 30 10.48 14.65 6.25
CA VAL A 30 10.24 14.51 4.80
C VAL A 30 10.63 13.10 4.39
N SER A 31 9.82 12.44 3.59
CA SER A 31 10.14 11.17 2.93
C SER A 31 10.67 11.41 1.51
N ASP A 32 11.29 10.41 0.93
CA ASP A 32 11.79 10.46 -0.45
C ASP A 32 10.64 10.59 -1.46
N ALA A 33 9.49 9.97 -1.15
CA ALA A 33 8.27 10.07 -1.94
C ALA A 33 7.03 9.88 -1.05
N GLY A 34 5.96 10.61 -1.35
CA GLY A 34 4.68 10.48 -0.67
C GLY A 34 4.66 11.02 0.77
N THR A 35 3.77 10.48 1.58
CA THR A 35 3.54 10.89 2.97
C THR A 35 4.45 10.11 3.92
N PRO A 36 5.24 10.79 4.77
CA PRO A 36 6.04 10.12 5.81
C PRO A 36 5.19 9.14 6.65
N LEU A 37 5.80 8.11 7.18
CA LEU A 37 5.21 7.00 7.95
C LEU A 37 4.37 6.00 7.14
N ILE A 38 3.90 6.34 5.95
CA ILE A 38 3.11 5.43 5.12
C ILE A 38 4.07 4.55 4.32
N SER A 39 4.42 3.37 4.86
CA SER A 39 5.51 2.50 4.40
C SER A 39 6.89 3.17 4.42
N ASP A 40 7.06 4.16 5.27
CA ASP A 40 8.27 4.95 5.48
C ASP A 40 8.60 5.08 6.96
N PRO A 41 9.86 5.37 7.33
CA PRO A 41 10.26 5.64 8.71
C PRO A 41 9.53 6.85 9.31
N GLY A 42 9.47 6.89 10.64
CA GLY A 42 8.95 8.05 11.40
C GLY A 42 7.96 7.71 12.51
N PHE A 43 7.46 6.46 12.54
CA PHE A 43 6.48 6.04 13.55
C PHE A 43 7.00 6.18 14.99
N HIS A 44 8.21 5.69 15.27
CA HIS A 44 8.80 5.76 16.60
C HIS A 44 9.09 7.21 17.00
N LEU A 45 9.60 8.01 16.06
CA LEU A 45 9.88 9.43 16.28
C LEU A 45 8.60 10.20 16.64
N VAL A 46 7.55 10.07 15.83
CA VAL A 46 6.26 10.75 16.08
C VAL A 46 5.66 10.31 17.41
N ARG A 47 5.66 9.01 17.69
CA ARG A 47 5.18 8.46 18.96
C ARG A 47 5.95 9.03 20.15
N HIS A 48 7.27 9.10 20.05
CA HIS A 48 8.14 9.64 21.10
C HIS A 48 7.87 11.14 21.33
N CYS A 49 7.83 11.95 20.27
CA CYS A 49 7.51 13.37 20.39
C CYS A 49 6.15 13.60 21.07
N ARG A 50 5.12 12.85 20.67
CA ARG A 50 3.79 12.94 21.27
C ARG A 50 3.77 12.54 22.74
N SER A 51 4.54 11.52 23.15
CA SER A 51 4.65 11.10 24.56
C SER A 51 5.29 12.16 25.45
N LEU A 52 6.09 13.05 24.88
CA LEU A 52 6.70 14.19 25.54
C LEU A 52 5.85 15.48 25.48
N GLY A 53 4.63 15.42 24.95
CA GLY A 53 3.76 16.58 24.79
C GLY A 53 4.21 17.55 23.69
N LEU A 54 5.17 17.17 22.85
CA LEU A 54 5.64 18.01 21.74
C LEU A 54 4.61 18.04 20.60
N GLN A 55 4.45 19.21 20.01
CA GLN A 55 3.50 19.40 18.92
C GLN A 55 3.99 18.67 17.66
N VAL A 56 3.09 17.89 17.06
CA VAL A 56 3.27 17.26 15.76
C VAL A 56 2.09 17.65 14.87
N SER A 57 2.36 18.30 13.76
CA SER A 57 1.35 18.79 12.81
C SER A 57 1.50 18.09 11.46
N PRO A 58 0.41 17.54 10.89
CA PRO A 58 0.45 16.97 9.56
C PRO A 58 0.48 18.08 8.51
N ILE A 59 1.22 17.86 7.45
CA ILE A 59 1.16 18.67 6.24
C ILE A 59 0.51 17.81 5.16
N PRO A 60 -0.69 18.12 4.67
CA PRO A 60 -1.33 17.38 3.60
C PRO A 60 -0.46 17.30 2.35
N GLY A 61 -0.36 16.12 1.77
CA GLY A 61 0.49 15.87 0.62
C GLY A 61 0.08 14.61 -0.15
N ALA A 62 0.86 14.28 -1.17
CA ALA A 62 0.62 13.13 -2.01
C ALA A 62 0.73 11.81 -1.21
N CYS A 63 -0.18 10.88 -1.53
CA CYS A 63 -0.13 9.51 -1.03
C CYS A 63 -0.55 8.58 -2.17
N ALA A 64 0.35 7.72 -2.63
CA ALA A 64 0.11 6.87 -3.78
C ALA A 64 -1.08 5.91 -3.56
N ALA A 65 -1.25 5.38 -2.34
CA ALA A 65 -2.38 4.51 -2.00
C ALA A 65 -3.74 5.21 -2.18
N ILE A 66 -3.87 6.42 -1.67
CA ILE A 66 -5.12 7.20 -1.77
C ILE A 66 -5.34 7.69 -3.21
N SER A 67 -4.28 8.12 -3.89
CA SER A 67 -4.36 8.54 -5.30
C SER A 67 -4.82 7.39 -6.20
N ALA A 68 -4.26 6.19 -6.02
CA ALA A 68 -4.67 5.00 -6.74
C ALA A 68 -6.13 4.63 -6.45
N LEU A 69 -6.51 4.62 -5.16
CA LEU A 69 -7.86 4.28 -4.72
C LEU A 69 -8.92 5.23 -5.33
N SER A 70 -8.59 6.54 -5.44
CA SER A 70 -9.51 7.54 -5.99
C SER A 70 -9.85 7.34 -7.47
N VAL A 71 -9.06 6.56 -8.20
CA VAL A 71 -9.23 6.29 -9.65
C VAL A 71 -9.48 4.81 -9.94
N ALA A 72 -9.52 3.96 -8.91
CA ALA A 72 -9.67 2.51 -9.07
C ALA A 72 -11.07 2.07 -9.50
N GLY A 73 -12.11 2.87 -9.26
CA GLY A 73 -13.49 2.48 -9.55
C GLY A 73 -14.02 1.35 -8.65
N LEU A 74 -13.39 1.13 -7.50
CA LEU A 74 -13.81 0.16 -6.47
C LEU A 74 -14.44 0.87 -5.28
N PRO A 75 -15.23 0.17 -4.42
CA PRO A 75 -15.80 0.76 -3.21
C PRO A 75 -14.71 1.37 -2.31
N THR A 76 -14.94 2.60 -1.84
CA THR A 76 -13.98 3.36 -1.03
C THR A 76 -14.50 3.73 0.35
N ASP A 77 -15.76 3.39 0.66
CA ASP A 77 -16.37 3.60 1.96
C ASP A 77 -15.65 2.85 3.09
N ARG A 78 -15.12 1.68 2.77
CA ARG A 78 -14.26 0.90 3.66
C ARG A 78 -13.14 0.27 2.84
N PHE A 79 -11.90 0.53 3.21
CA PHE A 79 -10.72 -0.07 2.60
C PHE A 79 -9.65 -0.36 3.66
N SER A 80 -8.71 -1.22 3.32
CA SER A 80 -7.53 -1.50 4.13
C SER A 80 -6.26 -1.23 3.31
N PHE A 81 -5.26 -0.66 3.97
CA PHE A 81 -3.91 -0.52 3.42
C PHE A 81 -3.02 -1.60 4.04
N GLU A 82 -2.60 -2.53 3.23
CA GLU A 82 -1.88 -3.74 3.65
C GLU A 82 -0.34 -3.61 3.50
N GLY A 83 0.14 -2.45 3.01
CA GLY A 83 1.56 -2.22 2.78
C GLY A 83 2.10 -3.03 1.60
N PHE A 84 3.35 -3.53 1.72
CA PHE A 84 4.00 -4.31 0.66
C PHE A 84 3.67 -5.80 0.77
N LEU A 85 3.31 -6.40 -0.36
CA LEU A 85 3.21 -7.86 -0.47
C LEU A 85 4.60 -8.52 -0.30
N PRO A 86 4.68 -9.68 0.37
CA PRO A 86 5.92 -10.43 0.51
C PRO A 86 6.56 -10.76 -0.84
N SER A 87 7.89 -10.68 -0.91
CA SER A 87 8.63 -10.94 -2.15
C SER A 87 8.65 -12.42 -2.57
N ARG A 88 8.58 -13.34 -1.59
CA ARG A 88 8.59 -14.79 -1.84
C ARG A 88 7.15 -15.26 -2.07
N SER A 89 6.92 -16.03 -3.15
CA SER A 89 5.59 -16.52 -3.54
C SER A 89 4.87 -17.24 -2.40
N GLY A 90 5.49 -18.19 -1.72
CA GLY A 90 4.82 -18.91 -0.62
C GLY A 90 4.35 -17.99 0.53
N ALA A 91 5.13 -16.97 0.92
CA ALA A 91 4.72 -16.00 1.93
C ALA A 91 3.63 -15.06 1.38
N ARG A 92 3.71 -14.67 0.12
CA ARG A 92 2.70 -13.85 -0.56
C ARG A 92 1.37 -14.58 -0.66
N GLN A 93 1.37 -15.84 -1.07
CA GLN A 93 0.17 -16.68 -1.10
C GLN A 93 -0.44 -16.85 0.29
N ALA A 94 0.37 -17.09 1.33
CA ALA A 94 -0.13 -17.16 2.70
C ALA A 94 -0.80 -15.86 3.15
N THR A 95 -0.21 -14.70 2.82
CA THR A 95 -0.82 -13.38 3.10
C THR A 95 -2.14 -13.21 2.35
N LEU A 96 -2.18 -13.52 1.05
CA LEU A 96 -3.39 -13.42 0.24
C LEU A 96 -4.48 -14.37 0.72
N THR A 97 -4.13 -15.61 1.07
CA THR A 97 -5.09 -16.59 1.61
C THR A 97 -5.69 -16.10 2.94
N ALA A 98 -4.90 -15.48 3.80
CA ALA A 98 -5.41 -14.92 5.06
C ALA A 98 -6.38 -13.74 4.85
N LEU A 99 -6.38 -13.15 3.66
CA LEU A 99 -7.26 -12.05 3.24
C LEU A 99 -8.37 -12.50 2.27
N SER A 100 -8.56 -13.81 2.08
CA SER A 100 -9.52 -14.34 1.10
C SER A 100 -10.95 -13.82 1.33
N ASP A 101 -11.34 -13.71 2.59
CA ASP A 101 -12.69 -13.31 3.02
C ASP A 101 -12.78 -11.82 3.40
N GLU A 102 -11.70 -11.05 3.16
CA GLU A 102 -11.72 -9.61 3.44
C GLU A 102 -12.72 -8.90 2.52
N SER A 103 -13.74 -8.31 3.10
CA SER A 103 -14.82 -7.66 2.36
C SER A 103 -14.53 -6.21 1.95
N ARG A 104 -13.51 -5.60 2.55
CA ARG A 104 -13.08 -4.24 2.20
C ARG A 104 -12.21 -4.26 0.94
N THR A 105 -12.20 -3.16 0.21
CA THR A 105 -11.18 -2.93 -0.82
C THR A 105 -9.79 -2.92 -0.19
N MET A 106 -8.88 -3.74 -0.71
CA MET A 106 -7.51 -3.89 -0.21
C MET A 106 -6.52 -3.15 -1.09
N VAL A 107 -5.63 -2.36 -0.49
CA VAL A 107 -4.62 -1.57 -1.20
C VAL A 107 -3.23 -2.05 -0.79
N PHE A 108 -2.42 -2.41 -1.78
CA PHE A 108 -1.04 -2.89 -1.59
C PHE A 108 -0.05 -2.02 -2.36
N TYR A 109 1.15 -1.86 -1.82
CA TYR A 109 2.30 -1.48 -2.62
C TYR A 109 3.00 -2.74 -3.15
N ASP A 110 3.43 -2.70 -4.39
CA ASP A 110 4.27 -3.77 -4.94
C ASP A 110 5.23 -3.22 -6.00
N ALA A 111 6.25 -4.01 -6.31
CA ALA A 111 7.22 -3.68 -7.33
C ALA A 111 6.75 -4.21 -8.69
N PRO A 112 6.64 -3.37 -9.73
CA PRO A 112 6.14 -3.80 -11.05
C PRO A 112 6.86 -5.02 -11.63
N ARG A 113 8.16 -5.17 -11.39
CA ARG A 113 8.93 -6.35 -11.83
C ARG A 113 8.40 -7.68 -11.30
N ARG A 114 7.56 -7.67 -10.26
CA ARG A 114 6.91 -8.85 -9.70
C ARG A 114 5.43 -8.94 -10.06
N ALA A 115 4.92 -8.01 -10.84
CA ALA A 115 3.48 -7.91 -11.10
C ALA A 115 2.89 -9.21 -11.65
N ILE A 116 3.56 -9.86 -12.61
CA ILE A 116 3.12 -11.15 -13.17
C ILE A 116 3.04 -12.22 -12.06
N ASP A 117 4.12 -12.40 -11.29
CA ASP A 117 4.16 -13.38 -10.20
C ASP A 117 3.11 -13.09 -9.14
N THR A 118 2.90 -11.80 -8.82
CA THR A 118 1.92 -11.36 -7.82
C THR A 118 0.50 -11.63 -8.30
N VAL A 119 0.18 -11.29 -9.53
CA VAL A 119 -1.17 -11.54 -10.10
C VAL A 119 -1.42 -13.03 -10.28
N GLN A 120 -0.42 -13.82 -10.66
CA GLN A 120 -0.53 -15.29 -10.71
C GLN A 120 -0.84 -15.88 -9.31
N ASP A 121 -0.22 -15.36 -8.25
CA ASP A 121 -0.53 -15.79 -6.88
C ASP A 121 -1.95 -15.36 -6.47
N ILE A 122 -2.44 -14.19 -6.92
CA ILE A 122 -3.82 -13.75 -6.71
C ILE A 122 -4.80 -14.70 -7.40
N VAL A 123 -4.57 -15.04 -8.67
CA VAL A 123 -5.38 -16.02 -9.41
C VAL A 123 -5.46 -17.35 -8.64
N THR A 124 -4.32 -17.80 -8.12
CA THR A 124 -4.22 -19.08 -7.40
C THR A 124 -4.94 -19.07 -6.05
N THR A 125 -4.91 -17.95 -5.32
CA THR A 125 -5.38 -17.87 -3.93
C THR A 125 -6.75 -17.24 -3.77
N LEU A 126 -7.07 -16.23 -4.58
CA LEU A 126 -8.32 -15.47 -4.51
C LEU A 126 -9.28 -15.76 -5.68
N GLY A 127 -8.81 -16.50 -6.68
CA GLY A 127 -9.56 -16.85 -7.89
C GLY A 127 -9.34 -15.88 -9.06
N GLY A 128 -9.46 -16.43 -10.29
CA GLY A 128 -9.22 -15.68 -11.53
C GLY A 128 -10.22 -14.55 -11.77
N GLU A 129 -11.44 -14.69 -11.26
CA GLU A 129 -12.54 -13.70 -11.38
C GLU A 129 -12.41 -12.52 -10.39
N ARG A 130 -11.47 -12.56 -9.43
CA ARG A 130 -11.26 -11.45 -8.50
C ARG A 130 -10.90 -10.19 -9.26
N TYR A 131 -11.70 -9.13 -9.10
CA TYR A 131 -11.44 -7.86 -9.77
C TYR A 131 -10.28 -7.12 -9.12
N ILE A 132 -9.32 -6.69 -9.91
CA ILE A 132 -8.11 -6.02 -9.44
C ILE A 132 -7.77 -4.81 -10.31
N VAL A 133 -7.07 -3.86 -9.73
CA VAL A 133 -6.61 -2.64 -10.40
C VAL A 133 -5.12 -2.47 -10.18
N ILE A 134 -4.38 -2.20 -11.23
CA ILE A 134 -3.01 -1.72 -11.18
C ILE A 134 -2.99 -0.24 -11.52
N ALA A 135 -2.47 0.57 -10.61
CA ALA A 135 -2.16 1.98 -10.84
C ALA A 135 -0.64 2.15 -10.82
N ARG A 136 -0.04 2.34 -11.99
CA ARG A 136 1.39 2.39 -12.21
C ARG A 136 1.84 3.78 -12.61
N GLU A 137 3.03 4.21 -12.12
CA GLU A 137 3.66 5.48 -12.48
C GLU A 137 2.73 6.70 -12.31
N LEU A 138 1.92 6.68 -11.25
CA LEU A 138 0.97 7.75 -10.93
C LEU A 138 1.66 9.11 -10.94
N THR A 139 1.01 10.08 -11.61
CA THR A 139 1.48 11.45 -11.78
C THR A 139 2.75 11.62 -12.63
N LYS A 140 3.23 10.56 -13.28
CA LYS A 140 4.40 10.57 -14.16
C LYS A 140 4.01 10.41 -15.64
N THR A 141 4.99 10.57 -16.53
CA THR A 141 4.76 10.52 -18.01
C THR A 141 4.11 9.22 -18.49
N PHE A 142 4.41 8.10 -17.83
CA PHE A 142 3.90 6.79 -18.23
C PHE A 142 2.84 6.27 -17.24
N GLU A 143 2.04 7.19 -16.70
CA GLU A 143 0.91 6.81 -15.85
C GLU A 143 0.00 5.82 -16.57
N THR A 144 -0.31 4.73 -15.89
CA THR A 144 -1.19 3.68 -16.39
C THR A 144 -2.10 3.21 -15.28
N ILE A 145 -3.40 3.22 -15.53
CA ILE A 145 -4.41 2.66 -14.63
C ILE A 145 -5.15 1.62 -15.44
N HIS A 146 -5.02 0.36 -15.05
CA HIS A 146 -5.68 -0.75 -15.71
C HIS A 146 -6.42 -1.62 -14.70
N SER A 147 -7.64 -2.00 -15.03
CA SER A 147 -8.52 -2.76 -14.14
C SER A 147 -9.22 -3.86 -14.91
N ASP A 148 -9.20 -5.07 -14.39
CA ASP A 148 -9.88 -6.24 -14.95
C ASP A 148 -9.97 -7.36 -13.90
N THR A 149 -10.52 -8.51 -14.28
CA THR A 149 -10.35 -9.75 -13.52
C THR A 149 -8.87 -10.12 -13.42
N ALA A 150 -8.47 -10.80 -12.36
CA ALA A 150 -7.07 -11.18 -12.14
C ALA A 150 -6.50 -11.99 -13.32
N GLU A 151 -7.30 -12.88 -13.92
CA GLU A 151 -6.90 -13.68 -15.08
C GLU A 151 -6.66 -12.85 -16.34
N ASN A 152 -7.56 -11.90 -16.63
CA ASN A 152 -7.41 -11.01 -17.79
C ASN A 152 -6.24 -10.04 -17.58
N LEU A 153 -6.08 -9.51 -16.36
CA LEU A 153 -4.99 -8.60 -16.04
C LEU A 153 -3.63 -9.31 -16.10
N LEU A 154 -3.55 -10.59 -15.72
CA LEU A 154 -2.36 -11.40 -15.91
C LEU A 154 -1.97 -11.48 -17.39
N THR A 155 -2.94 -11.81 -18.24
CA THR A 155 -2.73 -11.87 -19.70
C THR A 155 -2.27 -10.53 -20.26
N TRP A 156 -2.85 -9.42 -19.81
CA TRP A 156 -2.44 -8.07 -20.22
C TRP A 156 -1.00 -7.74 -19.82
N LEU A 157 -0.58 -8.10 -18.61
CA LEU A 157 0.79 -7.88 -18.15
C LEU A 157 1.82 -8.67 -18.95
N GLU A 158 1.48 -9.88 -19.38
CA GLU A 158 2.36 -10.74 -20.20
C GLU A 158 2.58 -10.19 -21.62
N GLN A 159 1.65 -9.37 -22.13
CA GLN A 159 1.71 -8.80 -23.47
C GLN A 159 2.62 -7.58 -23.59
N ASP A 160 2.88 -6.85 -22.50
CA ASP A 160 3.68 -5.62 -22.54
C ASP A 160 4.65 -5.50 -21.35
N ALA A 161 5.92 -5.84 -21.62
CA ALA A 161 6.99 -5.74 -20.62
C ALA A 161 7.22 -4.31 -20.08
N ASN A 162 6.69 -3.26 -20.70
CA ASN A 162 6.79 -1.91 -20.16
C ASN A 162 5.94 -1.74 -18.89
N GLN A 163 4.90 -2.55 -18.73
CA GLN A 163 4.07 -2.55 -17.54
C GLN A 163 4.81 -3.09 -16.30
N LEU A 164 5.96 -3.73 -16.49
CA LEU A 164 6.78 -4.26 -15.40
C LEU A 164 7.86 -3.27 -14.89
N LYS A 165 7.75 -1.97 -15.23
CA LYS A 165 8.73 -0.93 -14.87
C LYS A 165 8.09 0.14 -13.99
N GLY A 166 8.94 0.81 -13.20
CA GLY A 166 8.54 1.96 -12.37
C GLY A 166 8.02 1.54 -11.00
N GLU A 167 6.98 2.21 -10.54
CA GLU A 167 6.30 2.01 -9.24
C GLU A 167 4.82 1.71 -9.47
N MET A 168 4.23 0.88 -8.61
CA MET A 168 2.81 0.57 -8.73
C MET A 168 2.11 0.42 -7.38
N VAL A 169 0.82 0.71 -7.42
CA VAL A 169 -0.16 0.35 -6.40
C VAL A 169 -1.06 -0.73 -6.99
N LEU A 170 -1.26 -1.80 -6.26
CA LEU A 170 -2.20 -2.86 -6.57
C LEU A 170 -3.42 -2.71 -5.66
N ILE A 171 -4.61 -2.75 -6.23
CA ILE A 171 -5.87 -2.68 -5.48
C ILE A 171 -6.68 -3.91 -5.82
N ILE A 172 -7.18 -4.58 -4.80
CA ILE A 172 -7.96 -5.81 -4.94
C ILE A 172 -9.36 -5.55 -4.39
N GLU A 173 -10.38 -5.88 -5.17
CA GLU A 173 -11.76 -5.82 -4.71
C GLU A 173 -11.97 -6.74 -3.51
N GLY A 174 -12.74 -6.29 -2.52
CA GLY A 174 -13.12 -7.08 -1.37
C GLY A 174 -13.93 -8.31 -1.76
N TYR A 175 -13.88 -9.34 -0.92
CA TYR A 175 -14.70 -10.54 -1.09
C TYR A 175 -16.19 -10.18 -1.08
N LYS A 176 -16.94 -10.78 -1.99
CA LYS A 176 -18.41 -10.71 -2.04
C LYS A 176 -18.94 -12.12 -1.88
N ALA A 177 -19.65 -12.37 -0.78
CA ALA A 177 -20.31 -13.65 -0.58
C ALA A 177 -21.32 -13.91 -1.71
N THR A 178 -21.33 -15.13 -2.20
CA THR A 178 -22.31 -15.56 -3.20
C THR A 178 -23.68 -15.76 -2.55
N GLU A 179 -24.78 -15.65 -3.32
CA GLU A 179 -26.13 -15.89 -2.81
C GLU A 179 -26.29 -17.26 -2.13
N ASN A 180 -25.55 -18.26 -2.58
CA ASN A 180 -25.57 -19.61 -1.98
C ASN A 180 -24.88 -19.66 -0.62
N GLU A 181 -23.83 -18.87 -0.39
CA GLU A 181 -23.12 -18.79 0.90
C GLU A 181 -23.97 -18.03 1.93
N ILE A 182 -24.64 -16.94 1.51
CA ILE A 182 -25.57 -16.18 2.36
C ILE A 182 -26.72 -17.07 2.83
N SER A 183 -27.22 -17.96 1.96
CA SER A 183 -28.33 -18.87 2.29
C SER A 183 -27.92 -19.99 3.25
N ALA A 184 -26.65 -20.35 3.34
CA ALA A 184 -26.14 -21.38 4.23
C ALA A 184 -25.90 -20.90 5.67
N GLU A 185 -25.71 -19.60 5.89
CA GLU A 185 -25.53 -19.00 7.22
C GLU A 185 -26.87 -18.71 7.95
N VAL A 186 -28.01 -18.84 7.29
CA VAL A 186 -29.33 -18.52 7.84
C VAL A 186 -30.07 -19.78 8.35
N ILE A 187 -29.44 -20.95 8.38
CA ILE A 187 -29.94 -22.19 8.95
C ILE A 187 -29.16 -22.52 10.22
#